data_d8e129ed0ae9fe1acf9115b55a56f2aa
#
_entry.id   d8e129ed0ae9fe1acf9115b55a56f2aa
#
_cell.length_a   1.000
_cell.length_b   1.000
_cell.length_c   1.000
_cell.angle_alpha   90.00
_cell.angle_beta   90.00
_cell.angle_gamma   90.00
#
_symmetry.space_group_name_H-M   'P 1'
#
loop_
_entity.id
_entity.type
_entity.pdbx_description
1 polymer ?
#
loop_
_entity_poly.entity_id
_entity_poly.type
_entity_poly.pdbx_seq_one_letter_code
_entity_poly.pdbx_strand_id
1 'polypeptide(L)'
;MNKTLTLLAVVLATAATSFAGQSSKKVVVAPQEDLFRAGEVQVDASVVGAAGKFNNRNNVGAIGGNLGLSYFLTKYIGIGVDNSLGGTVGGNGTSGVLDNLQGQIIGRLPIESLHLAPYAMVGGGATWANAGSQGNGNVGGGVEYRINRGLGLFGDYRWLYGTRNLSENLFRAGVRFIF
;
A
#
# COMPACT_ATOMS: atom_id res chain seq x y z
N MET A 1 -14.68 23.53 -0.65
CA MET A 1 -13.78 22.86 0.34
C MET A 1 -14.59 21.77 1.01
N ASN A 2 -14.31 20.51 0.69
CA ASN A 2 -15.16 19.40 1.10
C ASN A 2 -14.98 19.09 2.61
N LYS A 3 -16.08 19.12 3.35
CA LYS A 3 -16.15 18.86 4.81
C LYS A 3 -15.56 17.50 5.23
N THR A 4 -15.48 16.55 4.32
CA THR A 4 -14.88 15.22 4.53
C THR A 4 -13.36 15.23 4.69
N LEU A 5 -12.66 16.14 3.99
CA LEU A 5 -11.20 16.27 4.10
C LEU A 5 -10.77 16.83 5.46
N THR A 6 -11.59 17.74 6.01
CA THR A 6 -11.34 18.37 7.32
C THR A 6 -11.52 17.36 8.46
N LEU A 7 -12.46 16.43 8.32
CA LEU A 7 -12.70 15.40 9.35
C LEU A 7 -11.54 14.41 9.45
N LEU A 8 -10.94 14.02 8.32
CA LEU A 8 -9.81 13.08 8.28
C LEU A 8 -8.54 13.69 8.90
N ALA A 9 -8.31 15.00 8.67
CA ALA A 9 -7.17 15.70 9.25
C ALA A 9 -7.32 15.88 10.78
N VAL A 10 -8.54 16.08 11.27
CA VAL A 10 -8.83 16.21 12.73
C VAL A 10 -8.66 14.87 13.45
N VAL A 11 -9.07 13.75 12.85
CA VAL A 11 -8.91 12.43 13.46
C VAL A 11 -7.44 12.04 13.57
N LEU A 12 -6.60 12.39 12.58
CA LEU A 12 -5.16 12.17 12.64
C LEU A 12 -4.43 13.05 13.66
N ALA A 13 -4.90 14.30 13.84
CA ALA A 13 -4.30 15.24 14.81
C ALA A 13 -4.66 14.88 16.26
N THR A 14 -5.86 14.38 16.54
CA THR A 14 -6.29 13.99 17.88
C THR A 14 -5.64 12.70 18.37
N ALA A 15 -5.29 11.78 17.46
CA ALA A 15 -4.56 10.56 17.83
C ALA A 15 -3.11 10.84 18.29
N ALA A 16 -2.50 11.94 17.83
CA ALA A 16 -1.11 12.28 18.17
C ALA A 16 -0.97 12.94 19.56
N THR A 17 -2.01 13.54 20.12
CA THR A 17 -1.93 14.30 21.38
C THR A 17 -2.23 13.49 22.64
N SER A 18 -2.76 12.27 22.51
CA SER A 18 -3.18 11.45 23.67
C SER A 18 -2.03 10.65 24.31
N PHE A 19 -0.81 10.69 23.79
CA PHE A 19 0.32 9.89 24.29
C PHE A 19 1.38 10.67 25.09
N ALA A 20 1.16 11.95 25.38
CA ALA A 20 2.09 12.75 26.18
C ALA A 20 1.61 12.85 27.64
N GLY A 21 2.02 11.92 28.48
CA GLY A 21 1.92 12.15 29.92
C GLY A 21 1.67 10.94 30.79
N GLN A 22 2.66 10.08 30.98
CA GLN A 22 2.81 9.33 32.24
C GLN A 22 4.27 9.16 32.60
N SER A 23 4.67 9.78 33.71
CA SER A 23 5.95 9.59 34.35
C SER A 23 6.06 8.15 34.88
N SER A 24 6.94 7.37 34.33
CA SER A 24 7.08 5.95 34.61
C SER A 24 8.14 5.67 35.66
N LYS A 25 7.79 4.84 36.63
CA LYS A 25 8.71 4.04 37.44
C LYS A 25 9.63 3.27 36.49
N LYS A 26 10.94 3.35 36.74
CA LYS A 26 11.98 2.68 35.98
C LYS A 26 11.87 1.15 36.15
N VAL A 27 10.98 0.53 35.36
CA VAL A 27 10.98 -0.91 35.17
C VAL A 27 12.12 -1.16 34.17
N VAL A 28 13.11 -1.95 34.54
CA VAL A 28 14.11 -2.45 33.60
C VAL A 28 13.39 -3.44 32.69
N VAL A 29 12.79 -2.90 31.63
CA VAL A 29 12.22 -3.68 30.54
C VAL A 29 13.42 -4.16 29.71
N ALA A 30 13.53 -5.46 29.49
CA ALA A 30 14.44 -6.00 28.47
C ALA A 30 14.26 -5.20 27.18
N PRO A 31 15.35 -4.89 26.41
CA PRO A 31 15.23 -4.10 25.21
C PRO A 31 14.16 -4.73 24.31
N GLN A 32 13.05 -4.04 24.16
CA GLN A 32 12.02 -4.46 23.23
C GLN A 32 12.63 -4.32 21.84
N GLU A 33 12.88 -5.45 21.21
CA GLU A 33 13.50 -5.48 19.90
C GLU A 33 12.59 -4.78 18.89
N ASP A 34 13.08 -3.67 18.29
CA ASP A 34 12.33 -2.92 17.29
C ASP A 34 11.93 -3.81 16.11
N LEU A 35 10.63 -3.97 15.89
CA LEU A 35 10.09 -4.73 14.77
C LEU A 35 10.21 -3.98 13.45
N PHE A 36 10.27 -2.66 13.51
CA PHE A 36 10.37 -1.79 12.35
C PHE A 36 11.68 -1.01 12.39
N ARG A 37 12.56 -1.24 11.43
CA ARG A 37 13.92 -0.71 11.42
C ARG A 37 14.21 0.15 10.19
N ALA A 38 15.22 0.98 10.26
CA ALA A 38 15.89 1.54 9.09
C ALA A 38 16.73 0.45 8.39
N GLY A 39 16.90 0.56 7.09
CA GLY A 39 17.67 -0.39 6.29
C GLY A 39 16.92 -1.69 5.95
N GLU A 40 15.64 -1.81 6.30
CA GLU A 40 14.85 -3.00 5.95
C GLU A 40 14.65 -3.12 4.44
N VAL A 41 14.89 -4.32 3.91
CA VAL A 41 14.43 -4.77 2.61
C VAL A 41 13.17 -5.61 2.81
N GLN A 42 12.12 -5.30 2.08
CA GLN A 42 10.84 -6.02 2.16
C GLN A 42 10.49 -6.61 0.80
N VAL A 43 10.11 -7.87 0.78
CA VAL A 43 9.57 -8.57 -0.40
C VAL A 43 8.13 -8.93 -0.13
N ASP A 44 7.23 -8.43 -0.97
CA ASP A 44 5.79 -8.63 -0.87
C ASP A 44 5.31 -9.68 -1.86
N ALA A 45 4.44 -10.57 -1.41
CA ALA A 45 3.66 -11.47 -2.25
C ALA A 45 2.19 -11.35 -1.86
N SER A 46 1.31 -11.00 -2.81
CA SER A 46 -0.08 -10.75 -2.50
C SER A 46 -1.04 -11.15 -3.61
N VAL A 47 -2.30 -11.31 -3.24
CA VAL A 47 -3.41 -11.29 -4.19
C VAL A 47 -3.82 -9.85 -4.42
N VAL A 48 -4.28 -9.57 -5.64
CA VAL A 48 -4.76 -8.25 -6.04
C VAL A 48 -6.14 -8.37 -6.68
N GLY A 49 -7.04 -7.50 -6.27
CA GLY A 49 -8.31 -7.24 -6.94
C GLY A 49 -8.29 -5.82 -7.51
N ALA A 50 -8.70 -5.66 -8.75
CA ALA A 50 -8.78 -4.37 -9.41
C ALA A 50 -10.16 -4.13 -9.97
N ALA A 51 -10.62 -2.88 -9.93
CA ALA A 51 -11.87 -2.45 -10.55
C ALA A 51 -11.75 -1.01 -11.02
N GLY A 52 -12.17 -0.73 -12.25
CA GLY A 52 -12.10 0.63 -12.74
C GLY A 52 -12.42 0.80 -14.22
N LYS A 53 -11.94 1.91 -14.77
CA LYS A 53 -12.08 2.29 -16.17
C LYS A 53 -10.72 2.26 -16.85
N PHE A 54 -10.65 1.60 -17.99
CA PHE A 54 -9.46 1.57 -18.81
C PHE A 54 -9.85 1.92 -20.27
N ASN A 55 -9.24 2.97 -20.82
CA ASN A 55 -9.41 3.40 -22.23
C ASN A 55 -10.89 3.48 -22.65
N ASN A 56 -11.70 4.27 -21.95
CA ASN A 56 -13.16 4.45 -22.16
C ASN A 56 -14.02 3.19 -22.00
N ARG A 57 -13.46 2.07 -21.60
CA ARG A 57 -14.25 0.88 -21.22
C ARG A 57 -14.64 1.00 -19.75
N ASN A 58 -15.94 0.96 -19.46
CA ASN A 58 -16.47 1.02 -18.12
C ASN A 58 -16.43 -0.36 -17.47
N ASN A 59 -16.16 -0.37 -16.15
CA ASN A 59 -16.31 -1.52 -15.25
C ASN A 59 -15.51 -2.77 -15.68
N VAL A 60 -14.22 -2.59 -15.87
CA VAL A 60 -13.28 -3.72 -15.98
C VAL A 60 -12.88 -4.11 -14.57
N GLY A 61 -13.15 -5.34 -14.20
CA GLY A 61 -12.59 -5.98 -13.01
C GLY A 61 -11.39 -6.84 -13.39
N ALA A 62 -10.45 -7.01 -12.47
CA ALA A 62 -9.37 -7.97 -12.62
C ALA A 62 -9.06 -8.60 -11.26
N ILE A 63 -8.56 -9.83 -11.31
CA ILE A 63 -8.02 -10.53 -10.15
C ILE A 63 -6.69 -11.16 -10.52
N GLY A 64 -5.72 -11.15 -9.61
CA GLY A 64 -4.40 -11.65 -9.92
C GLY A 64 -3.47 -11.72 -8.73
N GLY A 65 -2.18 -11.74 -9.03
CA GLY A 65 -1.07 -11.71 -8.07
C GLY A 65 -0.25 -10.44 -8.17
N ASN A 66 0.46 -10.12 -7.11
CA ASN A 66 1.41 -9.02 -7.06
C ASN A 66 2.69 -9.48 -6.37
N LEU A 67 3.82 -9.00 -6.90
CA LEU A 67 5.13 -9.09 -6.27
C LEU A 67 5.67 -7.67 -6.08
N GLY A 68 6.25 -7.41 -4.92
CA GLY A 68 6.81 -6.11 -4.58
C GLY A 68 8.16 -6.21 -3.89
N LEU A 69 8.95 -5.16 -4.04
CA LEU A 69 10.21 -4.95 -3.35
C LEU A 69 10.21 -3.53 -2.80
N SER A 70 10.54 -3.38 -1.52
CA SER A 70 10.65 -2.08 -0.87
C SER A 70 11.91 -1.99 -0.03
N TYR A 71 12.46 -0.79 0.10
CA TYR A 71 13.58 -0.48 0.96
C TYR A 71 13.25 0.71 1.86
N PHE A 72 13.40 0.55 3.18
CA PHE A 72 13.13 1.59 4.15
C PHE A 72 14.41 2.31 4.56
N LEU A 73 14.59 3.54 4.06
CA LEU A 73 15.72 4.43 4.41
C LEU A 73 15.75 4.76 5.90
N THR A 74 14.58 4.96 6.47
CA THR A 74 14.35 5.14 7.91
C THR A 74 13.24 4.20 8.35
N LYS A 75 12.96 4.08 9.65
CA LYS A 75 11.79 3.32 10.08
C LYS A 75 10.45 3.89 9.62
N TYR A 76 10.44 5.11 9.08
CA TYR A 76 9.24 5.83 8.66
C TYR A 76 9.08 5.99 7.16
N ILE A 77 10.19 6.08 6.41
CA ILE A 77 10.18 6.42 4.99
C ILE A 77 10.91 5.34 4.20
N GLY A 78 10.26 4.87 3.17
CA GLY A 78 10.79 3.89 2.22
C GLY A 78 10.45 4.22 0.77
N ILE A 79 11.09 3.50 -0.12
CA ILE A 79 10.81 3.48 -1.55
C ILE A 79 10.49 2.06 -1.97
N GLY A 80 9.68 1.90 -2.98
CA GLY A 80 9.32 0.56 -3.45
C GLY A 80 8.98 0.51 -4.92
N VAL A 81 9.01 -0.69 -5.44
CA VAL A 81 8.52 -1.04 -6.78
C VAL A 81 7.70 -2.32 -6.64
N ASP A 82 6.61 -2.39 -7.35
CA ASP A 82 5.81 -3.61 -7.42
C ASP A 82 5.20 -3.81 -8.80
N ASN A 83 4.93 -5.08 -9.10
CA ASN A 83 4.26 -5.50 -10.31
C ASN A 83 3.04 -6.34 -9.96
N SER A 84 1.89 -5.99 -10.52
CA SER A 84 0.62 -6.72 -10.39
C SER A 84 0.22 -7.28 -11.73
N LEU A 85 0.02 -8.58 -11.79
CA LEU A 85 -0.43 -9.29 -13.00
C LEU A 85 -1.77 -9.96 -12.72
N GLY A 86 -2.78 -9.67 -13.53
CA GLY A 86 -4.12 -10.20 -13.33
C GLY A 86 -4.87 -10.49 -14.62
N GLY A 87 -5.85 -11.40 -14.52
CA GLY A 87 -6.84 -11.65 -15.56
C GLY A 87 -8.03 -10.73 -15.40
N THR A 88 -8.52 -10.13 -16.50
CA THR A 88 -9.74 -9.33 -16.47
C THR A 88 -10.97 -10.22 -16.32
N VAL A 89 -11.87 -9.83 -15.41
CA VAL A 89 -13.12 -10.52 -15.12
C VAL A 89 -14.27 -9.55 -15.41
N GLY A 90 -15.14 -9.88 -16.31
CA GLY A 90 -16.41 -9.15 -16.50
C GLY A 90 -16.73 -8.70 -17.92
N GLY A 91 -18.01 -8.50 -18.14
CA GLY A 91 -18.74 -7.83 -19.21
C GLY A 91 -18.26 -8.03 -20.64
N ASN A 92 -18.97 -8.84 -21.40
CA ASN A 92 -18.83 -9.06 -22.84
C ASN A 92 -17.68 -9.95 -23.36
N GLY A 93 -17.25 -10.94 -22.57
CA GLY A 93 -16.51 -12.09 -23.12
C GLY A 93 -15.07 -11.84 -23.60
N THR A 94 -14.50 -10.70 -23.35
CA THR A 94 -13.08 -10.41 -23.61
C THR A 94 -12.26 -10.66 -22.37
N SER A 95 -11.70 -11.85 -22.25
CA SER A 95 -10.64 -12.11 -21.30
C SER A 95 -9.38 -11.34 -21.74
N GLY A 96 -8.73 -10.66 -20.80
CA GLY A 96 -7.53 -9.89 -21.04
C GLY A 96 -6.57 -10.03 -19.88
N VAL A 97 -5.32 -9.67 -20.12
CA VAL A 97 -4.31 -9.55 -19.08
C VAL A 97 -4.17 -8.08 -18.74
N LEU A 98 -4.14 -7.78 -17.44
CA LEU A 98 -3.81 -6.48 -16.87
C LEU A 98 -2.46 -6.61 -16.15
N ASP A 99 -1.50 -5.78 -16.53
CA ASP A 99 -0.18 -5.72 -15.94
C ASP A 99 0.08 -4.29 -15.46
N ASN A 100 0.43 -4.14 -14.18
CA ASN A 100 0.72 -2.85 -13.55
C ASN A 100 2.10 -2.87 -12.91
N LEU A 101 3.01 -2.04 -13.40
CA LEU A 101 4.30 -1.79 -12.76
C LEU A 101 4.26 -0.41 -12.11
N GLN A 102 4.51 -0.33 -10.80
CA GLN A 102 4.42 0.88 -10.00
C GLN A 102 5.71 1.12 -9.21
N GLY A 103 6.20 2.37 -9.24
CA GLY A 103 7.22 2.88 -8.30
C GLY A 103 6.56 3.81 -7.29
N GLN A 104 7.03 3.82 -6.04
CA GLN A 104 6.36 4.56 -4.97
C GLN A 104 7.29 4.99 -3.84
N ILE A 105 6.91 6.09 -3.20
CA ILE A 105 7.42 6.51 -1.91
C ILE A 105 6.39 6.08 -0.87
N ILE A 106 6.87 5.51 0.23
CA ILE A 106 6.05 4.95 1.30
C ILE A 106 6.38 5.68 2.60
N GLY A 107 5.35 6.21 3.26
CA GLY A 107 5.45 6.70 4.63
C GLY A 107 4.68 5.79 5.58
N ARG A 108 5.30 5.26 6.63
CA ARG A 108 4.64 4.41 7.63
C ARG A 108 4.78 4.98 9.03
N LEU A 109 3.83 4.64 9.92
CA LEU A 109 3.83 4.99 11.32
C LEU A 109 3.87 3.71 12.18
N PRO A 110 5.07 3.25 12.61
CA PRO A 110 5.20 2.07 13.47
C PRO A 110 4.55 2.27 14.83
N ILE A 111 3.69 1.34 15.23
CA ILE A 111 3.09 1.21 16.56
C ILE A 111 3.59 -0.10 17.14
N GLU A 112 4.80 -0.08 17.69
CA GLU A 112 5.53 -1.28 18.15
C GLU A 112 4.70 -2.14 19.12
N SER A 113 3.97 -1.49 20.06
CA SER A 113 3.15 -2.19 21.04
C SER A 113 2.00 -3.01 20.46
N LEU A 114 1.54 -2.66 19.26
CA LEU A 114 0.48 -3.36 18.54
C LEU A 114 1.00 -4.21 17.39
N HIS A 115 2.31 -4.17 17.12
CA HIS A 115 2.92 -4.80 15.94
C HIS A 115 2.34 -4.29 14.62
N LEU A 116 1.78 -3.09 14.63
CA LEU A 116 1.08 -2.47 13.49
C LEU A 116 1.86 -1.29 12.94
N ALA A 117 1.79 -1.10 11.62
CA ALA A 117 2.23 0.10 10.95
C ALA A 117 1.22 0.50 9.87
N PRO A 118 0.31 1.45 10.15
CA PRO A 118 -0.42 2.10 9.08
C PRO A 118 0.57 2.86 8.17
N TYR A 119 0.30 2.85 6.87
CA TYR A 119 1.14 3.50 5.89
C TYR A 119 0.34 4.16 4.77
N ALA A 120 0.94 5.17 4.17
CA ALA A 120 0.46 5.81 2.96
C ALA A 120 1.54 5.73 1.87
N MET A 121 1.13 5.76 0.63
CA MET A 121 2.03 5.70 -0.51
C MET A 121 1.57 6.63 -1.61
N VAL A 122 2.54 7.16 -2.36
CA VAL A 122 2.33 7.96 -3.55
C VAL A 122 3.40 7.59 -4.57
N GLY A 123 3.01 7.54 -5.83
CA GLY A 123 3.95 7.14 -6.86
C GLY A 123 3.39 7.23 -8.27
N GLY A 124 3.98 6.44 -9.16
CA GLY A 124 3.52 6.33 -10.53
C GLY A 124 4.16 5.17 -11.25
N GLY A 125 3.64 4.89 -12.42
CA GLY A 125 4.10 3.76 -13.19
C GLY A 125 3.40 3.64 -14.54
N ALA A 126 3.22 2.42 -14.97
CA ALA A 126 2.54 2.11 -16.22
C ALA A 126 1.63 0.91 -16.06
N THR A 127 0.51 0.98 -16.76
CA THR A 127 -0.46 -0.10 -16.90
C THR A 127 -0.48 -0.57 -18.35
N TRP A 128 -0.37 -1.86 -18.54
CA TRP A 128 -0.50 -2.53 -19.83
C TRP A 128 -1.75 -3.41 -19.83
N ALA A 129 -2.53 -3.30 -20.87
CA ALA A 129 -3.69 -4.16 -21.11
C ALA A 129 -3.78 -4.47 -22.61
N ASN A 130 -4.65 -5.36 -23.03
CA ASN A 130 -4.85 -5.68 -24.45
C ASN A 130 -5.16 -4.46 -25.33
N ALA A 131 -5.63 -3.38 -24.73
CA ALA A 131 -5.96 -2.12 -25.42
C ALA A 131 -4.79 -1.13 -25.51
N GLY A 132 -3.58 -1.51 -25.07
CA GLY A 132 -2.38 -0.67 -25.09
C GLY A 132 -1.78 -0.41 -23.72
N SER A 133 -0.84 0.54 -23.67
CA SER A 133 -0.16 0.95 -22.44
C SER A 133 -0.50 2.40 -22.06
N GLN A 134 -0.50 2.69 -20.76
CA GLN A 134 -0.74 4.04 -20.23
C GLN A 134 0.14 4.29 -19.01
N GLY A 135 0.73 5.50 -18.98
CA GLY A 135 1.36 6.01 -17.76
C GLY A 135 0.29 6.46 -16.76
N ASN A 136 0.57 6.24 -15.47
CA ASN A 136 -0.33 6.61 -14.40
C ASN A 136 0.42 7.14 -13.17
N GLY A 137 -0.32 7.90 -12.34
CA GLY A 137 0.03 8.17 -10.96
C GLY A 137 -0.78 7.29 -10.03
N ASN A 138 -0.28 7.06 -8.84
CA ASN A 138 -1.02 6.35 -7.80
C ASN A 138 -0.92 7.04 -6.45
N VAL A 139 -1.96 6.86 -5.64
CA VAL A 139 -1.99 7.23 -4.24
C VAL A 139 -2.77 6.16 -3.47
N GLY A 140 -2.31 5.83 -2.30
CA GLY A 140 -2.94 4.77 -1.53
C GLY A 140 -2.51 4.72 -0.08
N GLY A 141 -2.99 3.71 0.62
CA GLY A 141 -2.63 3.46 2.00
C GLY A 141 -3.09 2.09 2.46
N GLY A 142 -2.53 1.65 3.56
CA GLY A 142 -2.80 0.34 4.10
C GLY A 142 -2.30 0.18 5.52
N VAL A 143 -2.33 -1.05 5.96
CA VAL A 143 -1.83 -1.44 7.28
C VAL A 143 -0.95 -2.67 7.13
N GLU A 144 0.18 -2.66 7.80
CA GLU A 144 1.08 -3.78 7.98
C GLU A 144 0.97 -4.29 9.42
N TYR A 145 0.87 -5.61 9.59
CA TYR A 145 0.96 -6.29 10.87
C TYR A 145 2.19 -7.18 10.90
N ARG A 146 3.09 -6.97 11.86
CA ARG A 146 4.30 -7.78 12.04
C ARG A 146 4.03 -8.99 12.91
N ILE A 147 4.16 -10.19 12.35
CA ILE A 147 4.14 -11.44 13.12
C ILE A 147 5.45 -11.58 13.89
N ASN A 148 6.56 -11.26 13.22
CA ASN A 148 7.90 -11.22 13.79
C ASN A 148 8.81 -10.29 12.93
N ARG A 149 10.12 -10.27 13.22
CA ARG A 149 11.08 -9.43 12.48
C ARG A 149 11.21 -9.76 11.00
N GLY A 150 10.98 -11.02 10.61
CA GLY A 150 11.16 -11.50 9.23
C GLY A 150 9.85 -11.68 8.46
N LEU A 151 8.68 -11.55 9.13
CA LEU A 151 7.40 -11.87 8.53
C LEU A 151 6.30 -10.92 8.98
N GLY A 152 5.55 -10.41 8.03
CA GLY A 152 4.36 -9.60 8.23
C GLY A 152 3.22 -9.96 7.29
N LEU A 153 2.06 -9.46 7.61
CA LEU A 153 0.87 -9.44 6.76
C LEU A 153 0.56 -7.99 6.40
N PHE A 154 -0.03 -7.76 5.26
CA PHE A 154 -0.47 -6.44 4.89
C PHE A 154 -1.75 -6.45 4.09
N GLY A 155 -2.46 -5.32 4.14
CA GLY A 155 -3.57 -5.03 3.27
C GLY A 155 -3.57 -3.56 2.90
N ASP A 156 -3.78 -3.26 1.64
CA ASP A 156 -3.81 -1.89 1.17
C ASP A 156 -4.83 -1.67 0.04
N TYR A 157 -5.10 -0.39 -0.13
CA TYR A 157 -5.90 0.15 -1.21
C TYR A 157 -5.08 1.21 -1.95
N ARG A 158 -5.18 1.20 -3.28
CA ARG A 158 -4.62 2.22 -4.17
C ARG A 158 -5.63 2.71 -5.17
N TRP A 159 -5.57 3.97 -5.45
CA TRP A 159 -6.22 4.59 -6.59
C TRP A 159 -5.17 4.97 -7.62
N LEU A 160 -5.30 4.42 -8.83
CA LEU A 160 -4.48 4.74 -9.99
C LEU A 160 -5.28 5.69 -10.88
N TYR A 161 -4.61 6.73 -11.34
CA TYR A 161 -5.18 7.72 -12.24
C TYR A 161 -4.19 8.06 -13.35
N GLY A 162 -4.67 8.24 -14.56
CA GLY A 162 -3.78 8.49 -15.69
C GLY A 162 -4.47 9.17 -16.86
N THR A 163 -3.73 9.25 -17.95
CA THR A 163 -4.24 9.79 -19.22
C THR A 163 -5.30 8.85 -19.81
N ARG A 164 -6.10 9.34 -20.79
CA ARG A 164 -7.13 8.56 -21.51
C ARG A 164 -8.18 7.91 -20.60
N ASN A 165 -8.58 8.62 -19.52
CA ASN A 165 -9.61 8.17 -18.58
C ASN A 165 -9.25 6.85 -17.83
N LEU A 166 -7.97 6.62 -17.54
CA LEU A 166 -7.56 5.60 -16.58
C LEU A 166 -7.99 6.03 -15.18
N SER A 167 -8.83 5.25 -14.56
CA SER A 167 -9.18 5.35 -13.14
C SER A 167 -9.42 3.95 -12.61
N GLU A 168 -8.52 3.48 -11.76
CA GLU A 168 -8.50 2.10 -11.28
C GLU A 168 -8.35 2.09 -9.76
N ASN A 169 -9.15 1.24 -9.11
CA ASN A 169 -9.05 0.96 -7.69
C ASN A 169 -8.43 -0.42 -7.53
N LEU A 170 -7.32 -0.49 -6.81
CA LEU A 170 -6.62 -1.72 -6.50
C LEU A 170 -6.75 -2.02 -5.00
N PHE A 171 -7.07 -3.27 -4.67
CA PHE A 171 -7.04 -3.81 -3.33
C PHE A 171 -6.03 -4.95 -3.29
N ARG A 172 -5.13 -4.94 -2.31
CA ARG A 172 -4.13 -5.99 -2.14
C ARG A 172 -4.17 -6.51 -0.71
N ALA A 173 -3.97 -7.82 -0.57
CA ALA A 173 -3.74 -8.46 0.72
C ALA A 173 -2.71 -9.58 0.55
N GLY A 174 -1.74 -9.66 1.45
CA GLY A 174 -0.64 -10.59 1.28
C GLY A 174 0.31 -10.70 2.44
N VAL A 175 1.42 -11.35 2.13
CA VAL A 175 2.52 -11.63 3.05
C VAL A 175 3.71 -10.76 2.67
N ARG A 176 4.44 -10.29 3.66
CA ARG A 176 5.64 -9.47 3.56
C ARG A 176 6.79 -10.18 4.26
N PHE A 177 7.85 -10.46 3.52
CA PHE A 177 9.11 -10.98 4.02
C PHE A 177 10.07 -9.82 4.26
N ILE A 178 10.74 -9.79 5.40
CA ILE A 178 11.56 -8.69 5.86
C ILE A 178 12.98 -9.19 6.14
N PHE A 179 13.97 -8.45 5.62
CA PHE A 179 15.40 -8.76 5.69
C PHE A 179 16.22 -7.61 6.28
#